data_5b562c0c1ad4bb3e47784856c6ac6976
#
_entry.id   5b562c0c1ad4bb3e47784856c6ac6976
#
_cell.length_a   1.000
_cell.length_b   1.000
_cell.length_c   1.000
_cell.angle_alpha   90.00
_cell.angle_beta   90.00
_cell.angle_gamma   90.00
#
_symmetry.space_group_name_H-M   'P 1'
#
loop_
_entity.id
_entity.type
_entity.pdbx_description
1 polymer ?
#
loop_
_entity_poly.entity_id
_entity_poly.type
_entity_poly.pdbx_seq_one_letter_code
_entity_poly.pdbx_strand_id
1 'polypeptide(L)'
;MKILYLKTENPVFRDLSYHDSITDAPIRNDFMHDTLLIGLRNNFGNDVVDYPGAWYMYPEERKKRANITGEEFFGKLYTLYDSLENYNSIDREDVKNKIKKNFFDLIIYGSIRGKNIFLEEAINSKTKIIFVDTSDDGFLDESKINKGLYFKRELFSSKRNVHPIHFAIPKKKIISSINIRPKNVLSPLIPGRMKTYIYEKENKYYNMYQNSIFSLTYRKTGWDCLRHYEILANGSIPMFIKLEECPNTTLTSLPKGKLLEVFNLYNKILNYYNPFKIYKKRFRDLKKFYHYGKDIYKKLPSPLSLIEKNKELNQYRNNLLEYTKTNLTSEKLAEYLINTSNIFFK
;
A
#
# COMPACT_ATOMS: atom_id res chain seq x y z
N MET A 1 12.91 20.30 11.13
CA MET A 1 12.72 19.09 11.96
C MET A 1 13.54 17.98 11.33
N LYS A 2 14.56 17.51 12.03
CA LYS A 2 15.44 16.43 11.55
C LYS A 2 14.83 15.06 11.90
N ILE A 3 14.53 14.27 10.91
CA ILE A 3 13.89 12.96 11.06
C ILE A 3 14.87 11.85 10.66
N LEU A 4 15.09 10.89 11.53
CA LEU A 4 15.74 9.63 11.17
C LEU A 4 14.68 8.58 10.85
N TYR A 5 14.70 8.06 9.63
CA TYR A 5 13.79 7.03 9.17
C TYR A 5 14.54 5.71 9.01
N LEU A 6 14.26 4.76 9.90
CA LEU A 6 14.99 3.50 9.98
C LEU A 6 14.26 2.38 9.26
N LYS A 7 14.97 1.71 8.38
CA LYS A 7 14.56 0.46 7.76
C LYS A 7 15.10 -0.71 8.59
N THR A 8 14.31 -1.74 8.76
CA THR A 8 14.78 -2.97 9.41
C THR A 8 15.77 -3.72 8.53
N GLU A 9 16.81 -4.27 9.13
CA GLU A 9 17.68 -5.25 8.47
C GLU A 9 16.92 -6.58 8.35
N ASN A 10 16.80 -7.08 7.12
CA ASN A 10 16.16 -8.37 6.80
C ASN A 10 14.83 -8.58 7.54
N PRO A 11 13.70 -8.07 7.05
CA PRO A 11 12.44 -8.57 7.54
C PRO A 11 12.39 -10.06 7.24
N VAL A 12 12.59 -10.86 8.30
CA VAL A 12 12.52 -12.32 8.19
C VAL A 12 11.08 -12.69 7.94
N PHE A 13 10.69 -12.80 6.69
CA PHE A 13 9.49 -13.54 6.31
C PHE A 13 9.77 -15.03 6.55
N ARG A 14 9.67 -15.47 7.80
CA ARG A 14 9.54 -16.86 8.15
C ARG A 14 8.06 -17.26 8.10
N ASP A 15 7.45 -17.13 6.96
CA ASP A 15 6.28 -17.93 6.65
C ASP A 15 6.56 -18.62 5.31
N LEU A 16 7.41 -19.63 5.40
CA LEU A 16 7.88 -20.47 4.30
C LEU A 16 6.78 -21.38 3.73
N SER A 17 5.56 -21.32 4.27
CA SER A 17 4.52 -22.28 3.88
C SER A 17 3.76 -21.92 2.62
N TYR A 18 3.97 -20.74 2.03
CA TYR A 18 3.11 -20.28 0.93
C TYR A 18 3.78 -20.09 -0.44
N HIS A 19 5.10 -19.96 -0.54
CA HIS A 19 5.80 -19.81 -1.83
C HIS A 19 7.26 -20.22 -1.78
N ASP A 20 7.56 -21.48 -2.08
CA ASP A 20 8.93 -21.96 -2.33
C ASP A 20 9.61 -21.30 -3.54
N SER A 21 8.85 -20.57 -4.37
CA SER A 21 9.36 -19.90 -5.59
C SER A 21 9.73 -18.43 -5.43
N ILE A 22 9.60 -17.84 -4.24
CA ILE A 22 9.89 -16.41 -3.99
C ILE A 22 11.11 -16.22 -3.08
N THR A 23 11.79 -17.31 -2.70
CA THR A 23 12.91 -17.30 -1.74
C THR A 23 14.17 -16.64 -2.28
N ASP A 24 14.29 -16.45 -3.59
CA ASP A 24 15.50 -15.95 -4.25
C ASP A 24 15.49 -14.45 -4.56
N ALA A 25 14.44 -13.71 -4.21
CA ALA A 25 14.45 -12.26 -4.37
C ALA A 25 15.45 -11.64 -3.38
N PRO A 26 16.58 -11.09 -3.83
CA PRO A 26 17.66 -10.64 -2.96
C PRO A 26 17.28 -9.42 -2.12
N ILE A 27 16.19 -8.75 -2.46
CA ILE A 27 15.73 -7.53 -1.79
C ILE A 27 14.29 -7.68 -1.36
N ARG A 28 14.10 -7.89 -0.08
CA ARG A 28 12.79 -7.85 0.55
C ARG A 28 12.49 -6.42 0.98
N ASN A 29 11.48 -5.87 0.37
CA ASN A 29 10.97 -4.54 0.70
C ASN A 29 9.66 -4.63 1.47
N ASP A 30 9.39 -3.61 2.26
CA ASP A 30 8.13 -3.41 2.92
C ASP A 30 7.41 -2.24 2.25
N PHE A 31 6.33 -2.52 1.54
CA PHE A 31 5.61 -1.49 0.77
C PHE A 31 5.06 -0.37 1.64
N MET A 32 4.65 -0.68 2.88
CA MET A 32 4.17 0.33 3.80
C MET A 32 5.30 1.27 4.24
N HIS A 33 6.45 0.68 4.62
CA HIS A 33 7.67 1.44 4.89
C HIS A 33 7.99 2.39 3.73
N ASP A 34 7.98 1.87 2.50
CA ASP A 34 8.42 2.62 1.34
C ASP A 34 7.45 3.75 0.97
N THR A 35 6.13 3.52 1.05
CA THR A 35 5.14 4.59 0.80
C THR A 35 5.20 5.70 1.84
N LEU A 36 5.45 5.37 3.11
CA LEU A 36 5.60 6.36 4.16
C LEU A 36 6.89 7.19 3.98
N LEU A 37 8.01 6.54 3.60
CA LEU A 37 9.26 7.23 3.30
C LEU A 37 9.07 8.25 2.16
N ILE A 38 8.35 7.88 1.10
CA ILE A 38 8.04 8.82 0.01
C ILE A 38 7.33 10.06 0.55
N GLY A 39 6.30 9.88 1.36
CA GLY A 39 5.55 11.00 1.92
C GLY A 39 6.39 11.90 2.81
N LEU A 40 7.20 11.31 3.68
CA LEU A 40 8.12 12.06 4.56
C LEU A 40 9.16 12.85 3.74
N ARG A 41 9.79 12.20 2.74
CA ARG A 41 10.76 12.86 1.87
C ARG A 41 10.16 14.00 1.05
N ASN A 42 8.94 13.81 0.54
CA ASN A 42 8.25 14.84 -0.23
C ASN A 42 7.85 16.05 0.65
N ASN A 43 7.52 15.84 1.92
CA ASN A 43 7.11 16.91 2.82
C ASN A 43 8.29 17.62 3.51
N PHE A 44 9.37 16.89 3.82
CA PHE A 44 10.48 17.39 4.65
C PHE A 44 11.84 17.39 3.93
N GLY A 45 11.90 16.96 2.68
CA GLY A 45 13.11 17.00 1.88
C GLY A 45 14.28 16.25 2.53
N ASN A 46 15.46 16.87 2.48
CA ASN A 46 16.71 16.29 3.00
C ASN A 46 16.77 16.27 4.54
N ASP A 47 15.80 16.84 5.23
CA ASP A 47 15.68 16.71 6.68
C ASP A 47 15.28 15.28 7.11
N VAL A 48 14.83 14.45 6.17
CA VAL A 48 14.56 13.03 6.40
C VAL A 48 15.76 12.21 5.96
N VAL A 49 16.45 11.61 6.92
CA VAL A 49 17.58 10.71 6.71
C VAL A 49 17.05 9.27 6.74
N ASP A 50 16.99 8.61 5.59
CA ASP A 50 16.65 7.19 5.48
C ASP A 50 17.91 6.33 5.70
N TYR A 51 17.85 5.39 6.65
CA TYR A 51 18.98 4.53 6.95
C TYR A 51 18.54 3.06 7.24
N PRO A 52 19.23 2.07 6.64
CA PRO A 52 20.11 2.21 5.49
C PRO A 52 19.34 2.77 4.29
N GLY A 53 20.02 3.48 3.40
CA GLY A 53 19.39 4.14 2.26
C GLY A 53 18.58 3.20 1.38
N ALA A 54 17.35 3.56 1.07
CA ALA A 54 16.43 2.81 0.20
C ALA A 54 16.80 3.03 -1.30
N TRP A 55 18.01 2.66 -1.69
CA TRP A 55 18.65 2.96 -2.97
C TRP A 55 17.78 2.66 -4.20
N TYR A 56 16.93 1.63 -4.16
CA TYR A 56 16.02 1.25 -5.26
C TYR A 56 14.90 2.26 -5.53
N MET A 57 14.67 3.17 -4.61
CA MET A 57 13.70 4.25 -4.76
C MET A 57 14.29 5.50 -5.43
N TYR A 58 15.61 5.54 -5.62
CA TYR A 58 16.35 6.67 -6.22
C TYR A 58 16.86 6.27 -7.60
N PRO A 59 16.43 6.97 -8.69
CA PRO A 59 16.79 6.63 -10.06
C PRO A 59 18.30 6.57 -10.31
N GLU A 60 19.04 7.51 -9.74
CA GLU A 60 20.51 7.61 -9.88
C GLU A 60 21.23 6.41 -9.26
N GLU A 61 20.78 5.92 -8.11
CA GLU A 61 21.36 4.76 -7.45
C GLU A 61 20.94 3.45 -8.10
N ARG A 62 19.67 3.35 -8.53
CA ARG A 62 19.17 2.16 -9.22
C ARG A 62 19.89 1.93 -10.56
N LYS A 63 20.19 3.01 -11.31
CA LYS A 63 20.96 2.93 -12.56
C LYS A 63 22.37 2.41 -12.36
N LYS A 64 23.05 2.76 -11.27
CA LYS A 64 24.38 2.25 -10.93
C LYS A 64 24.38 0.74 -10.66
N ARG A 65 23.22 0.20 -10.28
CA ARG A 65 22.99 -1.21 -9.97
C ARG A 65 22.14 -1.88 -11.07
N ALA A 66 22.50 -1.60 -12.34
CA ALA A 66 21.70 -1.97 -13.53
C ALA A 66 21.46 -3.48 -13.70
N ASN A 67 22.23 -4.33 -13.03
CA ASN A 67 22.05 -5.78 -13.04
C ASN A 67 20.85 -6.25 -12.19
N ILE A 68 20.25 -5.35 -11.39
CA ILE A 68 19.11 -5.65 -10.54
C ILE A 68 17.83 -5.28 -11.29
N THR A 69 17.12 -6.26 -11.80
CA THR A 69 15.85 -6.08 -12.52
C THR A 69 14.69 -5.92 -11.56
N GLY A 70 13.56 -5.37 -12.04
CA GLY A 70 12.33 -5.29 -11.23
C GLY A 70 11.77 -6.65 -10.79
N GLU A 71 12.23 -7.74 -11.39
CA GLU A 71 11.83 -9.10 -11.04
C GLU A 71 12.48 -9.59 -9.75
N GLU A 72 13.61 -9.00 -9.37
CA GLU A 72 14.32 -9.29 -8.13
C GLU A 72 13.64 -8.72 -6.90
N PHE A 73 12.61 -7.88 -7.07
CA PHE A 73 11.85 -7.30 -6.00
C PHE A 73 10.51 -8.02 -5.81
N PHE A 74 10.19 -8.27 -4.55
CA PHE A 74 8.88 -8.79 -4.20
C PHE A 74 7.76 -7.90 -4.74
N GLY A 75 6.80 -8.49 -5.50
CA GLY A 75 5.64 -7.78 -6.03
C GLY A 75 5.96 -6.77 -7.14
N LYS A 76 7.14 -6.84 -7.78
CA LYS A 76 7.60 -6.01 -8.91
C LYS A 76 7.70 -4.49 -8.64
N LEU A 77 7.28 -3.99 -7.49
CA LEU A 77 7.45 -2.61 -6.97
C LEU A 77 7.16 -1.45 -7.93
N TYR A 78 6.37 -1.61 -8.96
CA TYR A 78 6.15 -0.57 -9.98
C TYR A 78 5.81 0.80 -9.42
N THR A 79 4.98 0.87 -8.38
CA THR A 79 4.53 2.11 -7.76
C THR A 79 5.64 2.84 -6.99
N LEU A 80 6.66 2.13 -6.54
CA LEU A 80 7.65 2.63 -5.57
C LEU A 80 9.01 2.94 -6.18
N TYR A 81 9.31 2.38 -7.37
CA TYR A 81 10.56 2.68 -8.06
C TYR A 81 10.67 4.16 -8.42
N ASP A 82 11.91 4.64 -8.43
CA ASP A 82 12.24 5.98 -8.92
C ASP A 82 11.33 7.05 -8.33
N SER A 83 10.97 6.88 -7.05
CA SER A 83 10.02 7.75 -6.37
C SER A 83 10.67 8.86 -5.57
N LEU A 84 11.98 8.74 -5.32
CA LEU A 84 12.77 9.70 -4.56
C LEU A 84 13.91 10.26 -5.41
N GLU A 85 14.46 11.39 -4.99
CA GLU A 85 15.55 12.11 -5.65
C GLU A 85 16.62 12.47 -4.64
N ASN A 86 17.81 12.83 -5.15
CA ASN A 86 18.92 13.39 -4.36
C ASN A 86 19.46 12.44 -3.30
N TYR A 87 19.73 11.17 -3.65
CA TYR A 87 20.29 10.17 -2.73
C TYR A 87 21.55 10.62 -2.03
N ASN A 88 22.51 11.18 -2.80
CA ASN A 88 23.82 11.59 -2.30
C ASN A 88 23.80 12.87 -1.46
N SER A 89 22.72 13.64 -1.48
CA SER A 89 22.56 14.84 -0.64
C SER A 89 22.13 14.51 0.80
N ILE A 90 21.84 13.25 1.09
CA ILE A 90 21.40 12.81 2.40
C ILE A 90 22.61 12.34 3.20
N ASP A 91 22.86 12.99 4.31
CA ASP A 91 23.95 12.65 5.22
C ASP A 91 23.58 11.43 6.10
N ARG A 92 24.02 10.25 5.67
CA ARG A 92 23.85 8.96 6.36
C ARG A 92 25.06 8.53 7.16
N GLU A 93 26.08 9.39 7.28
CA GLU A 93 27.27 9.07 8.03
C GLU A 93 27.02 9.16 9.54
N ASP A 94 27.71 8.34 10.28
CA ASP A 94 27.78 8.33 11.75
C ASP A 94 26.40 8.39 12.46
N VAL A 95 25.37 7.77 11.86
CA VAL A 95 23.99 7.82 12.36
C VAL A 95 23.89 7.37 13.82
N LYS A 96 24.66 6.36 14.22
CA LYS A 96 24.66 5.84 15.59
C LYS A 96 25.07 6.91 16.61
N ASN A 97 26.14 7.66 16.33
CA ASN A 97 26.57 8.74 17.22
C ASN A 97 25.67 9.95 17.15
N LYS A 98 25.07 10.25 15.99
CA LYS A 98 24.04 11.29 15.86
C LYS A 98 22.84 11.00 16.75
N ILE A 99 22.39 9.72 16.85
CA ILE A 99 21.34 9.30 17.79
C ILE A 99 21.78 9.60 19.24
N LYS A 100 22.96 9.14 19.64
CA LYS A 100 23.49 9.33 21.01
C LYS A 100 23.61 10.80 21.40
N LYS A 101 23.90 11.67 20.43
CA LYS A 101 24.01 13.13 20.61
C LYS A 101 22.66 13.86 20.51
N ASN A 102 21.54 13.17 20.38
CA ASN A 102 20.20 13.72 20.19
C ASN A 102 20.10 14.69 18.99
N PHE A 103 20.77 14.36 17.89
CA PHE A 103 20.80 15.20 16.67
C PHE A 103 19.45 15.23 15.96
N PHE A 104 18.69 14.14 16.05
CA PHE A 104 17.38 14.02 15.42
C PHE A 104 16.28 14.47 16.38
N ASP A 105 15.27 15.17 15.85
CA ASP A 105 14.05 15.53 16.59
C ASP A 105 13.11 14.33 16.73
N LEU A 106 13.17 13.42 15.75
CA LEU A 106 12.27 12.27 15.65
C LEU A 106 12.99 11.08 15.03
N ILE A 107 12.82 9.89 15.61
CA ILE A 107 13.25 8.62 15.05
C ILE A 107 12.01 7.81 14.71
N ILE A 108 11.90 7.36 13.45
CA ILE A 108 10.79 6.56 12.97
C ILE A 108 11.31 5.19 12.53
N TYR A 109 10.89 4.13 13.20
CA TYR A 109 11.02 2.77 12.71
C TYR A 109 9.89 2.51 11.71
N GLY A 110 10.15 2.69 10.42
CA GLY A 110 9.17 2.61 9.34
C GLY A 110 8.60 1.20 9.11
N SER A 111 9.24 0.19 9.68
CA SER A 111 8.71 -1.15 9.91
C SER A 111 9.40 -1.73 11.13
N ILE A 112 8.64 -2.32 12.05
CA ILE A 112 9.22 -3.02 13.21
C ILE A 112 9.43 -4.52 12.96
N ARG A 113 9.15 -4.99 11.76
CA ARG A 113 9.31 -6.40 11.37
C ARG A 113 10.79 -6.69 11.13
N GLY A 114 11.37 -7.58 11.93
CA GLY A 114 12.78 -7.93 11.90
C GLY A 114 13.63 -7.17 12.92
N LYS A 115 14.95 -7.10 12.68
CA LYS A 115 15.89 -6.45 13.60
C LYS A 115 15.79 -4.92 13.49
N ASN A 116 15.39 -4.28 14.58
CA ASN A 116 15.37 -2.82 14.66
C ASN A 116 16.77 -2.32 15.02
N ILE A 117 17.48 -1.76 14.04
CA ILE A 117 18.84 -1.24 14.22
C ILE A 117 18.87 -0.05 15.17
N PHE A 118 19.91 0.08 15.96
CA PHE A 118 20.11 1.19 16.92
C PHE A 118 18.97 1.37 17.92
N LEU A 119 18.16 0.31 18.19
CA LEU A 119 16.99 0.42 19.08
C LEU A 119 17.41 0.80 20.52
N GLU A 120 18.48 0.24 21.02
CA GLU A 120 18.99 0.51 22.36
C GLU A 120 19.47 1.98 22.45
N GLU A 121 20.24 2.42 21.47
CA GLU A 121 20.69 3.81 21.41
C GLU A 121 19.52 4.80 21.31
N ALA A 122 18.50 4.47 20.48
CA ALA A 122 17.30 5.31 20.34
C ALA A 122 16.53 5.41 21.65
N ILE A 123 16.32 4.29 22.36
CA ILE A 123 15.61 4.26 23.65
C ILE A 123 16.37 5.03 24.72
N ASN A 124 17.71 4.98 24.71
CA ASN A 124 18.55 5.69 25.67
C ASN A 124 18.74 7.17 25.32
N SER A 125 18.31 7.59 24.12
CA SER A 125 18.32 8.98 23.71
C SER A 125 17.09 9.74 24.26
N LYS A 126 17.12 11.08 24.18
CA LYS A 126 15.95 11.93 24.49
C LYS A 126 15.04 12.13 23.27
N THR A 127 15.37 11.52 22.13
CA THR A 127 14.66 11.70 20.87
C THR A 127 13.32 10.96 20.92
N LYS A 128 12.28 11.61 20.41
CA LYS A 128 10.94 11.00 20.25
C LYS A 128 11.01 9.83 19.30
N ILE A 129 10.31 8.74 19.63
CA ILE A 129 10.34 7.50 18.82
C ILE A 129 8.94 7.15 18.33
N ILE A 130 8.85 6.79 17.05
CA ILE A 130 7.65 6.22 16.42
C ILE A 130 7.96 4.81 15.95
N PHE A 131 7.06 3.88 16.24
CA PHE A 131 7.08 2.51 15.75
C PHE A 131 5.93 2.27 14.79
N VAL A 132 6.23 1.79 13.58
CA VAL A 132 5.22 1.42 12.58
C VAL A 132 5.21 -0.09 12.43
N ASP A 133 4.13 -0.71 12.85
CA ASP A 133 3.90 -2.14 12.69
C ASP A 133 3.14 -2.43 11.39
N THR A 134 3.87 -2.95 10.43
CA THR A 134 3.41 -3.20 9.06
C THR A 134 2.91 -4.63 8.85
N SER A 135 2.83 -5.46 9.90
CA SER A 135 2.42 -6.86 9.80
C SER A 135 0.96 -7.02 9.35
N ASP A 136 0.70 -8.15 8.68
CA ASP A 136 -0.63 -8.52 8.15
C ASP A 136 -1.58 -9.11 9.21
N ASP A 137 -1.14 -9.20 10.45
CA ASP A 137 -1.90 -9.74 11.59
C ASP A 137 -2.27 -8.65 12.59
N GLY A 138 -3.12 -8.99 13.54
CA GLY A 138 -3.58 -8.08 14.61
C GLY A 138 -2.72 -8.10 15.88
N PHE A 139 -1.58 -8.83 15.89
CA PHE A 139 -0.70 -8.88 17.08
C PHE A 139 0.02 -7.55 17.27
N LEU A 140 0.22 -7.18 18.53
CA LEU A 140 0.87 -5.95 18.94
C LEU A 140 2.16 -6.27 19.70
N ASP A 141 3.21 -5.53 19.42
CA ASP A 141 4.47 -5.63 20.18
C ASP A 141 4.42 -4.73 21.42
N GLU A 142 3.95 -5.29 22.53
CA GLU A 142 3.82 -4.60 23.82
C GLU A 142 5.13 -3.98 24.29
N SER A 143 6.28 -4.58 23.93
CA SER A 143 7.59 -4.06 24.32
C SER A 143 7.90 -2.70 23.69
N LYS A 144 7.27 -2.36 22.58
CA LYS A 144 7.45 -1.10 21.86
C LYS A 144 6.38 -0.07 22.16
N ILE A 145 5.15 -0.49 22.47
CA ILE A 145 4.03 0.41 22.79
C ILE A 145 4.38 1.34 23.97
N ASN A 146 5.13 0.82 24.95
CA ASN A 146 5.54 1.59 26.13
C ASN A 146 6.82 2.44 25.93
N LYS A 147 7.44 2.37 24.73
CA LYS A 147 8.71 3.05 24.44
C LYS A 147 8.57 4.19 23.44
N GLY A 148 7.42 4.36 22.84
CA GLY A 148 7.17 5.41 21.85
C GLY A 148 5.75 5.39 21.32
N LEU A 149 5.47 6.26 20.37
CA LEU A 149 4.20 6.28 19.68
C LEU A 149 4.12 5.08 18.72
N TYR A 150 3.03 4.32 18.81
CA TYR A 150 2.88 3.07 18.06
C TYR A 150 1.75 3.18 17.03
N PHE A 151 2.07 2.84 15.79
CA PHE A 151 1.11 2.72 14.70
C PHE A 151 0.97 1.28 14.25
N LYS A 152 -0.26 0.82 14.02
CA LYS A 152 -0.58 -0.53 13.53
C LYS A 152 -1.42 -0.48 12.27
N ARG A 153 -0.97 -1.19 11.22
CA ARG A 153 -1.71 -1.28 9.95
C ARG A 153 -2.97 -2.15 10.07
N GLU A 154 -2.83 -3.34 10.60
CA GLU A 154 -3.94 -4.27 10.81
C GLU A 154 -4.42 -4.17 12.28
N LEU A 155 -4.96 -3.01 12.65
CA LEU A 155 -5.51 -2.79 13.99
C LEU A 155 -6.96 -3.26 14.03
N PHE A 156 -7.23 -4.37 14.70
CA PHE A 156 -8.56 -4.99 14.71
C PHE A 156 -9.49 -4.44 15.80
N SER A 157 -8.95 -3.81 16.80
CA SER A 157 -9.70 -3.14 17.87
C SER A 157 -8.91 -1.95 18.41
N SER A 158 -9.60 -0.96 18.93
CA SER A 158 -8.98 0.20 19.56
C SER A 158 -8.16 -0.21 20.79
N LYS A 159 -6.96 0.34 20.92
CA LYS A 159 -6.08 0.17 22.08
C LYS A 159 -5.44 1.50 22.43
N ARG A 160 -5.29 1.78 23.72
CA ARG A 160 -4.62 2.99 24.19
C ARG A 160 -3.18 3.05 23.67
N ASN A 161 -2.75 4.23 23.25
CA ASN A 161 -1.41 4.50 22.66
C ASN A 161 -1.09 3.74 21.37
N VAL A 162 -2.10 3.13 20.73
CA VAL A 162 -1.96 2.49 19.42
C VAL A 162 -2.85 3.19 18.42
N HIS A 163 -2.25 3.69 17.36
CA HIS A 163 -2.93 4.44 16.30
C HIS A 163 -3.02 3.59 15.02
N PRO A 164 -4.14 3.63 14.30
CA PRO A 164 -4.22 2.99 13.00
C PRO A 164 -3.31 3.70 12.00
N ILE A 165 -2.74 2.94 11.08
CA ILE A 165 -2.06 3.46 9.91
C ILE A 165 -2.47 2.66 8.68
N HIS A 166 -2.33 3.20 7.49
CA HIS A 166 -2.79 2.57 6.26
C HIS A 166 -1.78 2.79 5.13
N PHE A 167 -1.90 2.02 4.05
CA PHE A 167 -1.15 2.29 2.83
C PHE A 167 -1.54 3.64 2.23
N ALA A 168 -0.68 4.13 1.35
CA ALA A 168 -0.89 5.33 0.58
C ALA A 168 -0.30 5.17 -0.83
N ILE A 169 -0.59 6.11 -1.72
CA ILE A 169 -0.07 6.14 -3.08
C ILE A 169 0.75 7.40 -3.31
N PRO A 170 1.96 7.34 -3.91
CA PRO A 170 2.70 8.55 -4.26
C PRO A 170 1.87 9.46 -5.17
N LYS A 171 1.78 10.75 -4.85
CA LYS A 171 0.95 11.72 -5.59
C LYS A 171 1.22 11.68 -7.11
N LYS A 172 2.48 11.54 -7.50
CA LYS A 172 2.90 11.45 -8.91
C LYS A 172 2.39 10.22 -9.66
N LYS A 173 1.88 9.21 -8.95
CA LYS A 173 1.32 7.97 -9.51
C LYS A 173 -0.19 8.04 -9.73
N ILE A 174 -0.84 9.13 -9.36
CA ILE A 174 -2.27 9.33 -9.52
C ILE A 174 -2.52 10.04 -10.86
N ILE A 175 -3.43 9.51 -11.67
CA ILE A 175 -3.82 10.16 -12.94
C ILE A 175 -4.47 11.51 -12.69
N SER A 176 -4.27 12.46 -13.62
CA SER A 176 -4.87 13.79 -13.50
C SER A 176 -6.39 13.78 -13.69
N SER A 177 -6.89 12.93 -14.60
CA SER A 177 -8.32 12.83 -14.93
C SER A 177 -8.62 11.49 -15.61
N ILE A 178 -9.91 11.11 -15.62
CA ILE A 178 -10.39 9.90 -16.28
C ILE A 178 -10.81 10.23 -17.72
N ASN A 179 -9.83 10.25 -18.62
CA ASN A 179 -10.05 10.59 -20.04
C ASN A 179 -10.20 9.37 -20.94
N ILE A 180 -9.93 8.18 -20.43
CA ILE A 180 -9.94 6.94 -21.21
C ILE A 180 -11.33 6.30 -21.13
N ARG A 181 -11.92 6.02 -22.29
CA ARG A 181 -13.12 5.17 -22.37
C ARG A 181 -12.73 3.74 -21.96
N PRO A 182 -13.36 3.16 -20.94
CA PRO A 182 -12.97 1.85 -20.47
C PRO A 182 -13.28 0.78 -21.52
N LYS A 183 -12.36 -0.17 -21.68
CA LYS A 183 -12.48 -1.32 -22.57
C LYS A 183 -13.03 -2.55 -21.85
N ASN A 184 -12.93 -2.56 -20.53
CA ASN A 184 -13.33 -3.67 -19.68
C ASN A 184 -14.31 -3.20 -18.59
N VAL A 185 -15.32 -4.00 -18.30
CA VAL A 185 -16.15 -3.80 -17.11
C VAL A 185 -15.35 -4.15 -15.85
N LEU A 186 -14.63 -5.27 -15.89
CA LEU A 186 -13.77 -5.73 -14.81
C LEU A 186 -12.33 -5.90 -15.30
N SER A 187 -11.35 -5.47 -14.51
CA SER A 187 -9.94 -5.65 -14.87
C SER A 187 -9.56 -7.13 -14.95
N PRO A 188 -8.67 -7.50 -15.89
CA PRO A 188 -8.27 -8.90 -16.08
C PRO A 188 -7.39 -9.44 -14.95
N LEU A 189 -6.81 -8.57 -14.11
CA LEU A 189 -5.98 -9.00 -13.00
C LEU A 189 -6.86 -9.48 -11.85
N ILE A 190 -6.62 -10.73 -11.42
CA ILE A 190 -7.29 -11.34 -10.27
C ILE A 190 -6.27 -11.53 -9.15
N PRO A 191 -6.45 -10.88 -7.98
CA PRO A 191 -5.54 -11.04 -6.87
C PRO A 191 -5.31 -12.51 -6.49
N GLY A 192 -4.03 -12.86 -6.23
CA GLY A 192 -3.66 -14.24 -5.88
C GLY A 192 -3.63 -15.25 -7.03
N ARG A 193 -3.95 -14.85 -8.27
CA ARG A 193 -3.80 -15.69 -9.45
C ARG A 193 -2.58 -15.29 -10.26
N MET A 194 -1.46 -15.94 -10.04
CA MET A 194 -0.17 -15.60 -10.67
C MET A 194 -0.26 -15.51 -12.21
N LYS A 195 -1.04 -16.38 -12.87
CA LYS A 195 -1.26 -16.35 -14.32
C LYS A 195 -1.88 -15.05 -14.85
N THR A 196 -2.46 -14.20 -13.98
CA THR A 196 -3.04 -12.90 -14.36
C THR A 196 -2.07 -11.74 -14.13
N TYR A 197 -0.91 -11.98 -13.51
CA TYR A 197 0.14 -10.99 -13.26
C TYR A 197 1.12 -10.93 -14.43
N ILE A 198 0.60 -10.63 -15.61
CA ILE A 198 1.32 -10.69 -16.91
C ILE A 198 2.01 -9.38 -17.28
N TYR A 199 1.89 -8.35 -16.44
CA TYR A 199 2.39 -7.01 -16.74
C TYR A 199 3.85 -6.90 -16.28
N GLU A 200 4.75 -6.60 -17.21
CA GLU A 200 6.19 -6.44 -16.94
C GLU A 200 6.62 -4.98 -16.78
N LYS A 201 5.76 -4.04 -17.19
CA LYS A 201 6.01 -2.60 -17.14
C LYS A 201 4.91 -1.87 -16.41
N GLU A 202 5.29 -0.86 -15.60
CA GLU A 202 4.37 -0.05 -14.80
C GLU A 202 3.23 0.54 -15.64
N ASN A 203 3.56 1.14 -16.78
CA ASN A 203 2.54 1.77 -17.64
C ASN A 203 1.50 0.75 -18.16
N LYS A 204 1.90 -0.46 -18.50
CA LYS A 204 0.96 -1.53 -18.90
C LYS A 204 0.10 -1.98 -17.74
N TYR A 205 0.69 -2.09 -16.53
CA TYR A 205 -0.02 -2.43 -15.32
C TYR A 205 -1.09 -1.37 -14.97
N TYR A 206 -0.73 -0.08 -15.00
CA TYR A 206 -1.67 1.00 -14.74
C TYR A 206 -2.72 1.16 -15.85
N ASN A 207 -2.33 1.05 -17.11
CA ASN A 207 -3.27 1.09 -18.23
C ASN A 207 -4.36 0.01 -18.12
N MET A 208 -4.07 -1.13 -17.54
CA MET A 208 -5.07 -2.17 -17.28
C MET A 208 -6.19 -1.65 -16.35
N TYR A 209 -5.85 -0.93 -15.27
CA TYR A 209 -6.83 -0.30 -14.38
C TYR A 209 -7.56 0.86 -15.05
N GLN A 210 -6.83 1.75 -15.75
CA GLN A 210 -7.40 2.90 -16.46
C GLN A 210 -8.44 2.48 -17.51
N ASN A 211 -8.22 1.34 -18.16
CA ASN A 211 -9.12 0.74 -19.14
C ASN A 211 -10.24 -0.10 -18.51
N SER A 212 -10.39 -0.12 -17.19
CA SER A 212 -11.40 -0.92 -16.50
C SER A 212 -12.30 -0.05 -15.62
N ILE A 213 -13.61 -0.33 -15.63
CA ILE A 213 -14.55 0.35 -14.74
C ILE A 213 -14.31 -0.09 -13.30
N PHE A 214 -14.27 -1.41 -13.10
CA PHE A 214 -14.06 -2.04 -11.81
C PHE A 214 -12.79 -2.89 -11.80
N SER A 215 -12.22 -3.08 -10.61
CA SER A 215 -11.10 -3.97 -10.39
C SER A 215 -11.29 -4.79 -9.12
N LEU A 216 -11.15 -6.10 -9.26
CA LEU A 216 -11.37 -7.02 -8.16
C LEU A 216 -10.29 -6.85 -7.09
N THR A 217 -10.72 -6.77 -5.84
CA THR A 217 -9.83 -6.83 -4.68
C THR A 217 -10.52 -7.49 -3.49
N TYR A 218 -9.73 -7.97 -2.55
CA TYR A 218 -10.22 -8.61 -1.32
C TYR A 218 -9.08 -8.73 -0.31
N ARG A 219 -9.45 -9.01 0.93
CA ARG A 219 -8.52 -9.39 1.98
C ARG A 219 -7.74 -10.63 1.57
N LYS A 220 -6.41 -10.56 1.64
CA LYS A 220 -5.53 -11.74 1.56
C LYS A 220 -5.12 -12.14 2.99
N THR A 221 -3.89 -11.89 3.39
CA THR A 221 -3.46 -12.04 4.77
C THR A 221 -3.98 -10.85 5.60
N GLY A 222 -3.65 -9.63 5.21
CA GLY A 222 -4.20 -8.39 5.76
C GLY A 222 -5.34 -7.82 4.93
N TRP A 223 -6.10 -6.90 5.51
CA TRP A 223 -7.14 -6.12 4.84
C TRP A 223 -6.53 -5.06 3.94
N ASP A 224 -5.49 -4.39 4.43
CA ASP A 224 -4.87 -3.28 3.73
C ASP A 224 -3.75 -3.74 2.80
N CYS A 225 -3.76 -3.24 1.57
CA CYS A 225 -2.68 -3.46 0.62
C CYS A 225 -2.61 -2.34 -0.42
N LEU A 226 -1.41 -2.10 -0.95
CA LEU A 226 -1.14 -1.05 -1.93
C LEU A 226 -2.06 -1.09 -3.16
N ARG A 227 -2.50 -2.27 -3.58
CA ARG A 227 -3.39 -2.47 -4.74
C ARG A 227 -4.68 -1.67 -4.66
N HIS A 228 -5.29 -1.49 -3.49
CA HIS A 228 -6.53 -0.72 -3.35
C HIS A 228 -6.32 0.72 -3.80
N TYR A 229 -5.19 1.28 -3.44
CA TYR A 229 -4.78 2.65 -3.76
C TYR A 229 -4.36 2.77 -5.23
N GLU A 230 -3.70 1.76 -5.80
CA GLU A 230 -3.34 1.70 -7.21
C GLU A 230 -4.59 1.66 -8.12
N ILE A 231 -5.61 0.90 -7.73
CA ILE A 231 -6.90 0.84 -8.44
C ILE A 231 -7.54 2.23 -8.45
N LEU A 232 -7.67 2.86 -7.29
CA LEU A 232 -8.28 4.19 -7.13
C LEU A 232 -7.49 5.26 -7.87
N ALA A 233 -6.16 5.25 -7.76
CA ALA A 233 -5.25 6.19 -8.40
C ALA A 233 -5.33 6.16 -9.93
N ASN A 234 -5.79 5.06 -10.49
CA ASN A 234 -5.97 4.86 -11.93
C ASN A 234 -7.43 4.96 -12.38
N GLY A 235 -8.32 5.50 -11.54
CA GLY A 235 -9.72 5.79 -11.88
C GLY A 235 -10.60 4.55 -12.10
N SER A 236 -10.18 3.38 -11.60
CA SER A 236 -11.01 2.19 -11.50
C SER A 236 -11.64 2.09 -10.11
N ILE A 237 -12.78 1.44 -9.98
CA ILE A 237 -13.47 1.25 -8.70
C ILE A 237 -13.06 -0.09 -8.10
N PRO A 238 -12.52 -0.13 -6.88
CA PRO A 238 -12.26 -1.39 -6.19
C PRO A 238 -13.56 -2.17 -5.91
N MET A 239 -13.74 -3.32 -6.57
CA MET A 239 -14.75 -4.29 -6.18
C MET A 239 -14.21 -5.09 -5.01
N PHE A 240 -14.38 -4.53 -3.82
CA PHE A 240 -13.79 -5.06 -2.61
C PHE A 240 -14.73 -6.07 -1.96
N ILE A 241 -14.42 -7.36 -2.16
CA ILE A 241 -15.23 -8.46 -1.64
C ILE A 241 -15.13 -8.48 -0.10
N LYS A 242 -16.29 -8.55 0.56
CA LYS A 242 -16.44 -8.64 2.01
C LYS A 242 -15.87 -7.41 2.77
N LEU A 243 -15.87 -6.24 2.14
CA LEU A 243 -15.41 -5.01 2.80
C LEU A 243 -16.21 -4.68 4.06
N GLU A 244 -17.47 -5.11 4.12
CA GLU A 244 -18.35 -4.98 5.29
C GLU A 244 -17.84 -5.73 6.53
N GLU A 245 -16.99 -6.76 6.35
CA GLU A 245 -16.36 -7.49 7.46
C GLU A 245 -15.07 -6.79 7.97
N CYS A 246 -14.61 -5.72 7.30
CA CYS A 246 -13.37 -5.02 7.67
C CYS A 246 -13.55 -4.26 8.99
N PRO A 247 -12.67 -4.45 9.98
CA PRO A 247 -12.69 -3.68 11.22
C PRO A 247 -12.68 -2.17 10.97
N ASN A 248 -13.40 -1.40 11.79
CA ASN A 248 -13.44 0.06 11.66
C ASN A 248 -12.08 0.72 11.87
N THR A 249 -11.22 0.10 12.65
CA THR A 249 -9.86 0.54 12.97
C THR A 249 -8.82 0.17 11.90
N THR A 250 -9.21 -0.58 10.87
CA THR A 250 -8.36 -0.94 9.72
C THR A 250 -8.87 -0.24 8.47
N LEU A 251 -8.00 0.09 7.51
CA LEU A 251 -8.36 0.85 6.30
C LEU A 251 -9.09 2.17 6.62
N THR A 252 -8.62 2.89 7.64
CA THR A 252 -9.36 4.05 8.20
C THR A 252 -9.55 5.19 7.21
N SER A 253 -8.61 5.40 6.30
CA SER A 253 -8.70 6.45 5.28
C SER A 253 -9.33 5.99 3.96
N LEU A 254 -9.52 4.68 3.77
CA LEU A 254 -10.21 4.20 2.58
C LEU A 254 -11.69 4.61 2.65
N PRO A 255 -12.31 5.12 1.56
CA PRO A 255 -13.71 5.55 1.57
C PRO A 255 -14.67 4.34 1.56
N LYS A 256 -14.61 3.51 2.62
CA LYS A 256 -15.34 2.24 2.73
C LYS A 256 -16.84 2.40 2.46
N GLY A 257 -17.47 3.42 3.03
CA GLY A 257 -18.91 3.68 2.83
C GLY A 257 -19.25 3.88 1.35
N LYS A 258 -18.47 4.71 0.62
CA LYS A 258 -18.67 4.94 -0.82
C LYS A 258 -18.42 3.69 -1.64
N LEU A 259 -17.42 2.90 -1.29
CA LEU A 259 -17.12 1.65 -1.98
C LEU A 259 -18.23 0.61 -1.79
N LEU A 260 -18.79 0.51 -0.57
CA LEU A 260 -19.94 -0.36 -0.28
C LEU A 260 -21.21 0.11 -0.99
N GLU A 261 -21.46 1.42 -1.03
CA GLU A 261 -22.59 2.01 -1.77
C GLU A 261 -22.53 1.62 -3.24
N VAL A 262 -21.40 1.87 -3.91
CA VAL A 262 -21.20 1.52 -5.33
C VAL A 262 -21.31 0.01 -5.53
N PHE A 263 -20.70 -0.78 -4.65
CA PHE A 263 -20.80 -2.23 -4.69
C PHE A 263 -22.27 -2.69 -4.63
N ASN A 264 -23.07 -2.15 -3.74
CA ASN A 264 -24.49 -2.51 -3.60
C ASN A 264 -25.34 -2.08 -4.81
N LEU A 265 -25.09 -0.89 -5.37
CA LEU A 265 -25.78 -0.41 -6.56
C LEU A 265 -25.50 -1.30 -7.78
N TYR A 266 -24.25 -1.69 -7.96
CA TYR A 266 -23.81 -2.47 -9.11
C TYR A 266 -23.80 -3.97 -8.88
N ASN A 267 -23.95 -4.45 -7.64
CA ASN A 267 -24.13 -5.87 -7.34
C ASN A 267 -25.37 -6.44 -8.06
N LYS A 268 -26.44 -5.66 -8.26
CA LYS A 268 -27.60 -6.08 -9.07
C LYS A 268 -27.24 -6.30 -10.54
N ILE A 269 -26.35 -5.48 -11.11
CA ILE A 269 -25.79 -5.64 -12.46
C ILE A 269 -24.79 -6.80 -12.48
N LEU A 270 -24.05 -6.98 -11.38
CA LEU A 270 -23.12 -8.07 -11.17
C LEU A 270 -23.78 -9.33 -10.60
N ASN A 271 -25.10 -9.32 -10.28
CA ASN A 271 -25.85 -10.50 -9.80
C ASN A 271 -25.96 -11.62 -10.84
N TYR A 272 -25.81 -11.32 -12.12
CA TYR A 272 -25.51 -12.31 -13.14
C TYR A 272 -24.19 -13.05 -12.86
N TYR A 273 -23.28 -12.44 -12.07
CA TYR A 273 -21.88 -12.82 -11.87
C TYR A 273 -21.53 -12.96 -10.39
N ASN A 274 -22.51 -13.28 -9.56
CA ASN A 274 -22.38 -13.36 -8.11
C ASN A 274 -21.04 -14.03 -7.71
N PRO A 275 -19.97 -13.27 -7.47
CA PRO A 275 -18.71 -13.82 -6.99
C PRO A 275 -18.91 -14.50 -5.63
N PHE A 276 -20.00 -14.17 -4.90
CA PHE A 276 -20.34 -14.76 -3.61
C PHE A 276 -20.84 -16.22 -3.69
N LYS A 277 -21.49 -16.63 -4.77
CA LYS A 277 -21.77 -18.07 -4.98
C LYS A 277 -20.48 -18.88 -5.12
N ILE A 278 -19.41 -18.25 -5.57
CA ILE A 278 -18.09 -18.85 -5.78
C ILE A 278 -17.32 -18.95 -4.46
N TYR A 279 -17.54 -18.00 -3.52
CA TYR A 279 -16.86 -17.94 -2.21
C TYR A 279 -17.47 -18.84 -1.12
N LYS A 280 -18.70 -19.34 -1.27
CA LYS A 280 -19.28 -20.31 -0.33
C LYS A 280 -18.60 -21.69 -0.35
N LYS A 281 -17.75 -21.97 -1.36
CA LYS A 281 -16.88 -23.16 -1.39
C LYS A 281 -15.43 -22.76 -1.15
N ARG A 282 -14.81 -23.37 -0.12
CA ARG A 282 -13.43 -23.25 0.34
C ARG A 282 -12.41 -22.88 -0.74
N PHE A 283 -11.39 -22.13 -0.38
CA PHE A 283 -10.21 -21.68 -1.14
C PHE A 283 -9.57 -22.69 -2.11
N ARG A 284 -9.86 -24.00 -2.01
CA ARG A 284 -9.39 -25.03 -2.94
C ARG A 284 -10.02 -24.98 -4.33
N ASP A 285 -11.12 -24.31 -4.52
CA ASP A 285 -11.85 -24.29 -5.82
C ASP A 285 -11.51 -23.09 -6.70
N LEU A 286 -10.40 -22.38 -6.45
CA LEU A 286 -9.91 -21.31 -7.30
C LEU A 286 -9.61 -21.75 -8.76
N LYS A 287 -9.40 -23.06 -9.00
CA LYS A 287 -9.28 -23.61 -10.36
C LYS A 287 -10.59 -23.46 -11.17
N LYS A 288 -11.76 -23.56 -10.53
CA LYS A 288 -13.06 -23.38 -11.20
C LYS A 288 -13.32 -21.90 -11.55
N PHE A 289 -12.74 -20.95 -10.80
CA PHE A 289 -12.85 -19.52 -11.09
C PHE A 289 -12.25 -19.15 -12.46
N TYR A 290 -11.25 -19.87 -12.94
CA TYR A 290 -10.62 -19.60 -14.23
C TYR A 290 -11.54 -19.94 -15.42
N HIS A 291 -12.32 -21.01 -15.34
CA HIS A 291 -13.30 -21.34 -16.37
C HIS A 291 -14.51 -20.41 -16.31
N TYR A 292 -15.02 -20.12 -15.11
CA TYR A 292 -16.08 -19.13 -14.90
C TYR A 292 -15.64 -17.72 -15.31
N GLY A 293 -14.39 -17.35 -15.12
CA GLY A 293 -13.84 -16.05 -15.52
C GLY A 293 -14.00 -15.76 -17.02
N LYS A 294 -13.74 -16.73 -17.88
CA LYS A 294 -13.95 -16.59 -19.33
C LYS A 294 -15.43 -16.45 -19.70
N ASP A 295 -16.29 -17.20 -19.04
CA ASP A 295 -17.74 -17.14 -19.27
C ASP A 295 -18.38 -15.88 -18.68
N ILE A 296 -17.84 -15.36 -17.58
CA ILE A 296 -18.20 -14.06 -16.99
C ILE A 296 -17.92 -12.95 -18.01
N TYR A 297 -16.71 -12.89 -18.56
CA TYR A 297 -16.35 -11.83 -19.53
C TYR A 297 -17.22 -11.85 -20.78
N LYS A 298 -17.71 -13.01 -21.23
CA LYS A 298 -18.59 -13.13 -22.39
C LYS A 298 -20.00 -12.61 -22.15
N LYS A 299 -20.46 -12.57 -20.90
CA LYS A 299 -21.84 -12.17 -20.52
C LYS A 299 -21.93 -10.74 -19.98
N LEU A 300 -20.79 -10.07 -19.72
CA LEU A 300 -20.78 -8.69 -19.24
C LEU A 300 -21.36 -7.76 -20.33
N PRO A 301 -22.18 -6.75 -19.94
CA PRO A 301 -22.56 -5.70 -20.85
C PRO A 301 -21.32 -5.01 -21.40
N SER A 302 -21.41 -4.37 -22.56
CA SER A 302 -20.28 -3.55 -23.02
C SER A 302 -20.00 -2.43 -21.98
N PRO A 303 -18.73 -2.07 -21.74
CA PRO A 303 -18.40 -0.99 -20.79
C PRO A 303 -19.09 0.33 -21.15
N LEU A 304 -19.22 0.64 -22.44
CA LEU A 304 -19.90 1.84 -22.92
C LEU A 304 -21.39 1.79 -22.57
N SER A 305 -22.08 0.69 -22.89
CA SER A 305 -23.49 0.52 -22.52
C SER A 305 -23.74 0.61 -21.02
N LEU A 306 -22.80 0.12 -20.20
CA LEU A 306 -22.92 0.22 -18.75
C LEU A 306 -22.81 1.68 -18.28
N ILE A 307 -21.87 2.45 -18.82
CA ILE A 307 -21.67 3.85 -18.49
C ILE A 307 -22.83 4.72 -19.01
N GLU A 308 -23.28 4.51 -20.24
CA GLU A 308 -24.39 5.26 -20.85
C GLU A 308 -25.69 5.07 -20.08
N LYS A 309 -25.97 3.83 -19.64
CA LYS A 309 -27.15 3.52 -18.84
C LYS A 309 -27.06 3.99 -17.38
N ASN A 310 -25.84 4.23 -16.86
CA ASN A 310 -25.59 4.62 -15.49
C ASN A 310 -24.66 5.84 -15.45
N LYS A 311 -25.20 7.02 -15.77
CA LYS A 311 -24.43 8.28 -15.78
C LYS A 311 -23.71 8.55 -14.46
N GLU A 312 -24.29 8.14 -13.34
CA GLU A 312 -23.71 8.27 -11.99
C GLU A 312 -22.41 7.47 -11.83
N LEU A 313 -22.20 6.43 -12.62
CA LEU A 313 -21.00 5.58 -12.50
C LEU A 313 -19.73 6.37 -12.80
N ASN A 314 -19.73 7.23 -13.80
CA ASN A 314 -18.61 8.11 -14.07
C ASN A 314 -18.41 9.15 -12.96
N GLN A 315 -19.50 9.64 -12.37
CA GLN A 315 -19.43 10.55 -11.23
C GLN A 315 -18.79 9.85 -10.03
N TYR A 316 -19.17 8.61 -9.72
CA TYR A 316 -18.51 7.81 -8.67
C TYR A 316 -17.01 7.64 -8.94
N ARG A 317 -16.61 7.31 -10.18
CA ARG A 317 -15.19 7.16 -10.55
C ARG A 317 -14.42 8.47 -10.31
N ASN A 318 -14.94 9.60 -10.78
CA ASN A 318 -14.32 10.91 -10.58
C ASN A 318 -14.25 11.28 -9.09
N ASN A 319 -15.32 11.11 -8.34
CA ASN A 319 -15.35 11.40 -6.90
C ASN A 319 -14.32 10.57 -6.13
N LEU A 320 -14.17 9.29 -6.47
CA LEU A 320 -13.17 8.42 -5.85
C LEU A 320 -11.75 8.80 -6.24
N LEU A 321 -11.51 9.23 -7.48
CA LEU A 321 -10.22 9.75 -7.91
C LEU A 321 -9.85 11.04 -7.17
N GLU A 322 -10.77 12.00 -7.08
CA GLU A 322 -10.55 13.25 -6.34
C GLU A 322 -10.33 12.98 -4.83
N TYR A 323 -11.10 12.06 -4.26
CA TYR A 323 -10.85 11.62 -2.88
C TYR A 323 -9.45 11.04 -2.72
N THR A 324 -8.98 10.26 -3.69
CA THR A 324 -7.63 9.67 -3.67
C THR A 324 -6.56 10.74 -3.70
N LYS A 325 -6.70 11.74 -4.57
CA LYS A 325 -5.76 12.88 -4.67
C LYS A 325 -5.65 13.69 -3.38
N THR A 326 -6.75 13.83 -2.66
CA THR A 326 -6.82 14.69 -1.47
C THR A 326 -6.51 13.95 -0.17
N ASN A 327 -6.79 12.64 -0.08
CA ASN A 327 -6.77 11.93 1.20
C ASN A 327 -5.84 10.72 1.24
N LEU A 328 -5.49 10.10 0.09
CA LEU A 328 -4.81 8.81 0.08
C LEU A 328 -3.36 8.90 -0.41
N THR A 329 -2.79 10.10 -0.48
CA THR A 329 -1.41 10.27 -0.93
C THR A 329 -0.40 9.94 0.16
N SER A 330 0.82 9.57 -0.25
CA SER A 330 1.94 9.33 0.68
C SER A 330 2.24 10.57 1.53
N GLU A 331 2.09 11.76 0.96
CA GLU A 331 2.25 13.03 1.65
C GLU A 331 1.22 13.21 2.78
N LYS A 332 -0.05 12.86 2.51
CA LYS A 332 -1.12 12.92 3.52
C LYS A 332 -0.92 11.90 4.64
N LEU A 333 -0.41 10.72 4.31
CA LEU A 333 -0.03 9.73 5.30
C LEU A 333 1.09 10.25 6.23
N ALA A 334 2.12 10.89 5.66
CA ALA A 334 3.19 11.50 6.44
C ALA A 334 2.68 12.65 7.32
N GLU A 335 1.81 13.52 6.80
CA GLU A 335 1.14 14.57 7.58
C GLU A 335 0.36 13.97 8.77
N TYR A 336 -0.43 12.92 8.52
CA TYR A 336 -1.19 12.24 9.58
C TYR A 336 -0.28 11.70 10.69
N LEU A 337 0.80 11.02 10.31
CA LEU A 337 1.76 10.46 11.27
C LEU A 337 2.41 11.56 12.10
N ILE A 338 2.88 12.65 11.48
CA ILE A 338 3.54 13.77 12.17
C ILE A 338 2.56 14.52 13.07
N ASN A 339 1.35 14.80 12.60
CA ASN A 339 0.33 15.49 13.40
C ASN A 339 -0.06 14.66 14.64
N THR A 340 -0.23 13.34 14.47
CA THR A 340 -0.49 12.45 15.60
C THR A 340 0.67 12.44 16.59
N SER A 341 1.91 12.45 16.10
CA SER A 341 3.10 12.50 16.96
C SER A 341 3.20 13.82 17.75
N ASN A 342 2.87 14.94 17.12
CA ASN A 342 2.88 16.25 17.77
C ASN A 342 1.84 16.34 18.91
N ILE A 343 0.70 15.65 18.76
CA ILE A 343 -0.31 15.58 19.82
C ILE A 343 0.15 14.66 20.96
N PHE A 344 0.71 13.52 20.62
CA PHE A 344 1.12 12.49 21.59
C PHE A 344 2.29 12.94 22.48
N PHE A 345 3.24 13.68 21.92
CA PHE A 345 4.46 14.10 22.63
C PHE A 345 4.37 15.50 23.26
N LYS A 346 3.19 16.12 23.30
CA LYS A 346 2.92 17.33 24.09
C LYS A 346 2.80 17.00 25.55
#